data_25662b6d3879e194e8017b7ccf44c228
#
_entry.id   25662b6d3879e194e8017b7ccf44c228
#
_cell.length_a   1.000
_cell.length_b   1.000
_cell.length_c   1.000
_cell.angle_alpha   90.00
_cell.angle_beta   90.00
_cell.angle_gamma   90.00
#
_symmetry.space_group_name_H-M   'P 1'
#
loop_
_entity.id
_entity.type
_entity.pdbx_description
1 polymer ?
#
loop_
_entity_poly.entity_id
_entity_poly.type
_entity_poly.pdbx_seq_one_letter_code
_entity_poly.pdbx_strand_id
1 'polypeptide(L)'
;FLYYRCSVYSPKRTVRRRHEIYSILQANTIGLAALIIILYMIIREINFSRSVMAIFYVLNVFLTSVSRIIMRKALRTLRKKGYNLKHILLVGYSRAAEEYIDRILSNPQWGYVVCGILDEHIPGGTTYKGVKVLGTLGNLEYILPENKLDEIAITLSLKDYDYLEGVVDICEKSGVHTKFIPDYSSLIPSRP
;
A
#
# COMPACT_ATOMS: atom_id res chain seq x y z
N PHE A 1 -7.05 15.56 -13.73
CA PHE A 1 -6.41 14.66 -14.69
C PHE A 1 -4.88 14.58 -14.49
N LEU A 2 -4.15 15.72 -14.44
CA LEU A 2 -2.68 15.78 -14.27
C LEU A 2 -2.19 15.12 -12.97
N TYR A 3 -2.83 15.38 -11.84
CA TYR A 3 -2.49 14.76 -10.56
C TYR A 3 -2.66 13.24 -10.56
N TYR A 4 -3.63 12.73 -11.30
CA TYR A 4 -3.84 11.29 -11.48
C TYR A 4 -2.69 10.67 -12.30
N ARG A 5 -2.32 11.31 -13.43
CA ARG A 5 -1.24 10.82 -14.30
C ARG A 5 0.15 10.90 -13.65
N CYS A 6 0.40 11.88 -12.80
CA CYS A 6 1.63 11.99 -12.02
C CYS A 6 1.68 11.06 -10.79
N SER A 7 0.74 10.08 -10.68
CA SER A 7 0.66 9.13 -9.56
C SER A 7 0.58 9.80 -8.18
N VAL A 8 0.15 11.06 -8.14
CA VAL A 8 0.02 11.84 -6.91
C VAL A 8 -1.08 11.26 -6.01
N TYR A 9 -2.11 10.61 -6.61
CA TYR A 9 -3.22 9.97 -5.92
C TYR A 9 -3.07 8.46 -5.73
N SER A 10 -1.93 7.86 -6.12
CA SER A 10 -1.77 6.42 -5.87
C SER A 10 -1.71 6.16 -4.36
N PRO A 11 -2.58 5.27 -3.83
CA PRO A 11 -2.74 5.05 -2.38
C PRO A 11 -1.61 4.19 -1.79
N LYS A 12 -0.38 4.55 -2.06
CA LYS A 12 0.77 3.83 -1.52
C LYS A 12 0.97 4.23 -0.05
N ARG A 13 0.50 3.39 0.87
CA ARG A 13 0.58 3.63 2.33
C ARG A 13 2.02 3.76 2.86
N THR A 14 3.02 3.25 2.11
CA THR A 14 4.43 3.09 2.53
C THR A 14 5.44 3.96 1.76
N VAL A 15 4.99 4.87 0.86
CA VAL A 15 5.90 5.67 0.02
C VAL A 15 6.74 6.66 0.83
N ARG A 16 8.02 6.79 0.47
CA ARG A 16 8.96 7.77 1.03
C ARG A 16 8.53 9.20 0.66
N ARG A 17 8.63 10.14 1.63
CA ARG A 17 8.23 11.55 1.48
C ARG A 17 8.85 12.27 0.28
N ARG A 18 10.09 11.92 -0.09
CA ARG A 18 10.83 12.59 -1.19
C ARG A 18 10.15 12.42 -2.54
N HIS A 19 9.66 11.22 -2.86
CA HIS A 19 8.95 10.97 -4.12
C HIS A 19 7.63 11.74 -4.24
N GLU A 20 6.95 11.95 -3.12
CA GLU A 20 5.69 12.69 -3.10
C GLU A 20 5.90 14.19 -3.39
N ILE A 21 6.92 14.80 -2.78
CA ILE A 21 7.26 16.21 -3.04
C ILE A 21 7.63 16.40 -4.52
N TYR A 22 8.44 15.49 -5.07
CA TYR A 22 8.82 15.55 -6.49
C TYR A 22 7.59 15.46 -7.42
N SER A 23 6.68 14.53 -7.15
CA SER A 23 5.43 14.38 -7.93
C SER A 23 4.53 15.62 -7.83
N ILE A 24 4.48 16.29 -6.68
CA ILE A 24 3.74 17.55 -6.50
C ILE A 24 4.37 18.66 -7.33
N LEU A 25 5.68 18.82 -7.26
CA LEU A 25 6.39 19.83 -8.05
C LEU A 25 6.18 19.59 -9.55
N GLN A 26 6.38 18.38 -10.01
CA GLN A 26 6.18 18.02 -11.41
C GLN A 26 4.75 18.30 -11.89
N ALA A 27 3.72 17.88 -11.14
CA ALA A 27 2.34 18.10 -11.50
C ALA A 27 1.98 19.59 -11.54
N ASN A 28 2.45 20.38 -10.58
CA ASN A 28 2.21 21.83 -10.54
C ASN A 28 2.95 22.56 -11.66
N THR A 29 4.18 22.16 -11.98
CA THR A 29 4.94 22.77 -13.10
C THR A 29 4.28 22.49 -14.44
N ILE A 30 3.86 21.24 -14.71
CA ILE A 30 3.14 20.88 -15.93
C ILE A 30 1.78 21.62 -15.99
N GLY A 31 1.06 21.69 -14.85
CA GLY A 31 -0.21 22.39 -14.75
C GLY A 31 -0.09 23.87 -15.04
N LEU A 32 0.94 24.53 -14.52
CA LEU A 32 1.22 25.94 -14.79
C LEU A 32 1.57 26.17 -16.27
N ALA A 33 2.45 25.34 -16.84
CA ALA A 33 2.78 25.42 -18.26
C ALA A 33 1.56 25.26 -19.16
N ALA A 34 0.71 24.27 -18.88
CA ALA A 34 -0.53 24.07 -19.60
C ALA A 34 -1.48 25.28 -19.48
N LEU A 35 -1.62 25.84 -18.26
CA LEU A 35 -2.42 27.05 -18.01
C LEU A 35 -1.92 28.24 -18.83
N ILE A 36 -0.61 28.48 -18.87
CA ILE A 36 0.00 29.56 -19.64
C ILE A 36 -0.31 29.38 -21.13
N ILE A 37 -0.14 28.17 -21.68
CA ILE A 37 -0.42 27.87 -23.08
C ILE A 37 -1.89 28.12 -23.40
N ILE A 38 -2.83 27.64 -22.58
CA ILE A 38 -4.26 27.80 -22.76
C ILE A 38 -4.63 29.31 -22.75
N LEU A 39 -4.14 30.05 -21.75
CA LEU A 39 -4.38 31.47 -21.63
C LEU A 39 -3.83 32.26 -22.85
N TYR A 40 -2.62 31.91 -23.30
CA TYR A 40 -2.04 32.52 -24.49
C TYR A 40 -2.85 32.24 -25.77
N MET A 41 -3.40 31.02 -25.89
CA MET A 41 -4.22 30.66 -27.07
C MET A 41 -5.62 31.33 -27.08
N ILE A 42 -6.25 31.48 -25.90
CA ILE A 42 -7.61 31.98 -25.77
C ILE A 42 -7.65 33.51 -25.69
N ILE A 43 -6.69 34.09 -24.94
CA ILE A 43 -6.70 35.52 -24.60
C ILE A 43 -5.44 36.18 -25.15
N ARG A 44 -5.44 36.53 -26.42
CA ARG A 44 -4.30 37.09 -27.18
C ARG A 44 -3.70 38.39 -26.63
N GLU A 45 -4.40 39.11 -25.75
CA GLU A 45 -4.04 40.48 -25.34
C GLU A 45 -3.73 40.66 -23.86
N ILE A 46 -3.55 39.59 -23.07
CA ILE A 46 -3.33 39.74 -21.64
C ILE A 46 -1.83 39.78 -21.32
N ASN A 47 -1.37 40.97 -20.92
CA ASN A 47 -0.07 41.17 -20.29
C ASN A 47 -0.11 40.67 -18.83
N PHE A 48 0.08 39.37 -18.60
CA PHE A 48 0.22 38.85 -17.24
C PHE A 48 1.52 39.32 -16.63
N SER A 49 1.43 39.95 -15.45
CA SER A 49 2.60 40.27 -14.67
C SER A 49 3.34 38.97 -14.28
N ARG A 50 4.62 38.90 -14.63
CA ARG A 50 5.49 37.75 -14.30
C ARG A 50 5.51 37.47 -12.80
N SER A 51 5.44 38.54 -11.98
CA SER A 51 5.40 38.45 -10.53
C SER A 51 4.14 37.75 -10.02
N VAL A 52 2.97 38.02 -10.60
CA VAL A 52 1.70 37.37 -10.22
C VAL A 52 1.78 35.88 -10.51
N MET A 53 2.32 35.48 -11.63
CA MET A 53 2.47 34.07 -11.99
C MET A 53 3.45 33.34 -11.07
N ALA A 54 4.56 33.98 -10.71
CA ALA A 54 5.51 33.44 -9.77
C ALA A 54 4.91 33.25 -8.37
N ILE A 55 4.20 34.27 -7.87
CA ILE A 55 3.51 34.20 -6.57
C ILE A 55 2.44 33.09 -6.59
N PHE A 56 1.64 33.01 -7.65
CA PHE A 56 0.62 31.98 -7.81
C PHE A 56 1.23 30.58 -7.78
N TYR A 57 2.34 30.37 -8.48
CA TYR A 57 3.03 29.06 -8.49
C TYR A 57 3.53 28.67 -7.09
N VAL A 58 4.24 29.60 -6.42
CA VAL A 58 4.77 29.34 -5.08
C VAL A 58 3.64 29.04 -4.10
N LEU A 59 2.57 29.85 -4.13
CA LEU A 59 1.41 29.68 -3.27
C LEU A 59 0.71 28.33 -3.51
N ASN A 60 0.54 27.97 -4.78
CA ASN A 60 -0.09 26.69 -5.16
C ASN A 60 0.71 25.50 -4.67
N VAL A 61 2.04 25.47 -4.90
CA VAL A 61 2.92 24.41 -4.42
C VAL A 61 2.89 24.34 -2.88
N PHE A 62 2.91 25.48 -2.20
CA PHE A 62 2.85 25.56 -0.75
C PHE A 62 1.54 25.00 -0.20
N LEU A 63 0.40 25.49 -0.67
CA LEU A 63 -0.94 25.05 -0.23
C LEU A 63 -1.16 23.55 -0.50
N THR A 64 -0.76 23.07 -1.68
CA THR A 64 -0.88 21.65 -2.03
C THR A 64 -0.03 20.78 -1.11
N SER A 65 1.20 21.20 -0.81
CA SER A 65 2.11 20.47 0.07
C SER A 65 1.59 20.43 1.51
N VAL A 66 1.12 21.57 2.04
CA VAL A 66 0.55 21.68 3.39
C VAL A 66 -0.71 20.81 3.51
N SER A 67 -1.63 20.91 2.57
CA SER A 67 -2.85 20.10 2.54
C SER A 67 -2.54 18.59 2.59
N ARG A 68 -1.54 18.15 1.84
CA ARG A 68 -1.12 16.74 1.86
C ARG A 68 -0.50 16.31 3.18
N ILE A 69 0.32 17.15 3.77
CA ILE A 69 0.91 16.85 5.09
C ILE A 69 -0.19 16.70 6.14
N ILE A 70 -1.17 17.61 6.14
CA ILE A 70 -2.32 17.57 7.05
C ILE A 70 -3.14 16.29 6.83
N MET A 71 -3.52 16.01 5.57
CA MET A 71 -4.29 14.82 5.23
C MET A 71 -3.56 13.53 5.65
N ARG A 72 -2.27 13.44 5.39
CA ARG A 72 -1.46 12.29 5.78
C ARG A 72 -1.38 12.12 7.29
N LYS A 73 -1.20 13.21 8.05
CA LYS A 73 -1.21 13.16 9.52
C LYS A 73 -2.56 12.72 10.04
N ALA A 74 -3.65 13.28 9.52
CA ALA A 74 -5.02 12.90 9.90
C ALA A 74 -5.29 11.41 9.65
N LEU A 75 -4.99 10.91 8.44
CA LEU A 75 -5.17 9.48 8.11
C LEU A 75 -4.32 8.56 8.98
N ARG A 76 -3.07 8.93 9.29
CA ARG A 76 -2.22 8.14 10.20
C ARG A 76 -2.78 8.09 11.61
N THR A 77 -3.30 9.21 12.10
CA THR A 77 -3.92 9.29 13.43
C THR A 77 -5.20 8.46 13.48
N LEU A 78 -6.05 8.52 12.45
CA LEU A 78 -7.26 7.71 12.33
C LEU A 78 -6.93 6.21 12.32
N ARG A 79 -5.91 5.80 11.55
CA ARG A 79 -5.47 4.39 11.51
C ARG A 79 -4.96 3.89 12.86
N LYS A 80 -4.19 4.71 13.59
CA LYS A 80 -3.77 4.37 14.95
C LYS A 80 -4.95 4.18 15.92
N LYS A 81 -6.06 4.87 15.66
CA LYS A 81 -7.31 4.74 16.43
C LYS A 81 -8.20 3.58 15.96
N GLY A 82 -7.74 2.77 15.01
CA GLY A 82 -8.50 1.62 14.52
C GLY A 82 -9.43 1.90 13.34
N TYR A 83 -9.43 3.11 12.78
CA TYR A 83 -10.26 3.45 11.62
C TYR A 83 -9.51 3.20 10.31
N ASN A 84 -10.24 2.86 9.25
CA ASN A 84 -9.69 2.63 7.90
C ASN A 84 -8.54 1.60 7.92
N LEU A 85 -8.75 0.50 8.65
CA LEU A 85 -7.85 -0.63 8.68
C LEU A 85 -8.03 -1.49 7.42
N LYS A 86 -6.98 -2.17 7.02
CA LYS A 86 -7.00 -3.22 6.00
C LYS A 86 -6.75 -4.56 6.66
N HIS A 87 -7.64 -5.50 6.39
CA HIS A 87 -7.59 -6.85 6.91
C HIS A 87 -6.80 -7.74 5.96
N ILE A 88 -5.75 -8.38 6.48
CA ILE A 88 -4.84 -9.23 5.72
C ILE A 88 -4.92 -10.64 6.25
N LEU A 89 -5.05 -11.61 5.34
CA LEU A 89 -4.86 -13.01 5.61
C LEU A 89 -3.49 -13.45 5.11
N LEU A 90 -2.73 -14.17 5.92
CA LEU A 90 -1.47 -14.76 5.51
C LEU A 90 -1.69 -16.21 5.08
N VAL A 91 -1.05 -16.60 4.00
CA VAL A 91 -1.08 -17.97 3.46
C VAL A 91 0.34 -18.52 3.45
N GLY A 92 0.60 -19.45 4.36
CA GLY A 92 1.89 -20.04 4.68
C GLY A 92 2.55 -19.41 5.92
N TYR A 93 2.90 -20.26 6.88
CA TYR A 93 3.68 -19.87 8.06
C TYR A 93 5.16 -20.08 7.78
N SER A 94 5.86 -18.99 7.55
CA SER A 94 7.28 -18.99 7.26
C SER A 94 7.98 -17.85 8.01
N ARG A 95 9.30 -17.82 7.96
CA ARG A 95 10.07 -16.69 8.49
C ARG A 95 9.65 -15.36 7.84
N ALA A 96 9.31 -15.37 6.56
CA ALA A 96 8.80 -14.20 5.88
C ALA A 96 7.44 -13.74 6.46
N ALA A 97 6.57 -14.68 6.88
CA ALA A 97 5.33 -14.38 7.58
C ALA A 97 5.59 -13.70 8.93
N GLU A 98 6.51 -14.22 9.72
CA GLU A 98 6.88 -13.63 11.02
C GLU A 98 7.46 -12.22 10.86
N GLU A 99 8.40 -12.03 9.94
CA GLU A 99 8.97 -10.71 9.64
C GLU A 99 7.90 -9.72 9.13
N TYR A 100 6.93 -10.21 8.37
CA TYR A 100 5.82 -9.38 7.89
C TYR A 100 4.88 -8.95 9.02
N ILE A 101 4.52 -9.87 9.92
CA ILE A 101 3.73 -9.58 11.12
C ILE A 101 4.48 -8.55 11.99
N ASP A 102 5.77 -8.76 12.24
CA ASP A 102 6.59 -7.85 13.04
C ASP A 102 6.63 -6.45 12.46
N ARG A 103 6.75 -6.35 11.15
CA ARG A 103 6.72 -5.07 10.43
C ARG A 103 5.37 -4.36 10.54
N ILE A 104 4.26 -5.10 10.51
CA ILE A 104 2.92 -4.54 10.69
C ILE A 104 2.74 -4.05 12.13
N LEU A 105 3.06 -4.87 13.11
CA LEU A 105 2.92 -4.55 14.53
C LEU A 105 3.79 -3.36 14.94
N SER A 106 4.99 -3.24 14.37
CA SER A 106 5.89 -2.10 14.59
C SER A 106 5.41 -0.80 13.92
N ASN A 107 4.44 -0.88 13.00
CA ASN A 107 3.98 0.27 12.21
C ASN A 107 2.45 0.41 12.19
N PRO A 108 1.79 0.62 13.34
CA PRO A 108 0.33 0.71 13.43
C PRO A 108 -0.28 1.84 12.57
N GLN A 109 0.54 2.86 12.24
CA GLN A 109 0.13 3.96 11.37
C GLN A 109 -0.12 3.54 9.91
N TRP A 110 0.30 2.34 9.50
CA TRP A 110 -0.02 1.81 8.17
C TRP A 110 -1.48 1.35 8.08
N GLY A 111 -2.08 1.00 9.23
CA GLY A 111 -3.46 0.56 9.32
C GLY A 111 -3.67 -0.80 8.66
N TYR A 112 -2.78 -1.74 8.89
CA TYR A 112 -2.94 -3.15 8.55
C TYR A 112 -3.22 -3.97 9.80
N VAL A 113 -4.09 -4.97 9.67
CA VAL A 113 -4.40 -5.96 10.70
C VAL A 113 -4.30 -7.34 10.08
N VAL A 114 -3.48 -8.20 10.67
CA VAL A 114 -3.41 -9.60 10.26
C VAL A 114 -4.52 -10.36 10.97
N CYS A 115 -5.49 -10.88 10.21
CA CYS A 115 -6.64 -11.60 10.74
C CYS A 115 -6.28 -13.03 11.17
N GLY A 116 -5.31 -13.64 10.50
CA GLY A 116 -4.85 -14.98 10.79
C GLY A 116 -3.87 -15.50 9.75
N ILE A 117 -3.45 -16.73 9.96
CA ILE A 117 -2.52 -17.45 9.08
C ILE A 117 -3.18 -18.77 8.70
N LEU A 118 -3.03 -19.18 7.45
CA LEU A 118 -3.35 -20.53 6.99
C LEU A 118 -2.05 -21.27 6.68
N ASP A 119 -1.93 -22.49 7.17
CA ASP A 119 -0.74 -23.31 6.94
C ASP A 119 -1.08 -24.79 6.94
N GLU A 120 -0.39 -25.58 6.09
CA GLU A 120 -0.68 -27.00 5.95
C GLU A 120 -0.06 -27.85 7.06
N HIS A 121 1.08 -27.41 7.58
CA HIS A 121 1.91 -28.19 8.52
C HIS A 121 1.76 -27.77 9.98
N ILE A 122 1.32 -26.54 10.21
CA ILE A 122 1.19 -25.97 11.56
C ILE A 122 -0.22 -26.20 12.09
N PRO A 123 -0.37 -26.85 13.26
CA PRO A 123 -1.70 -27.11 13.82
C PRO A 123 -2.45 -25.83 14.11
N GLY A 124 -3.76 -25.84 13.78
CA GLY A 124 -4.67 -24.75 14.08
C GLY A 124 -4.66 -24.39 15.58
N GLY A 125 -4.75 -23.11 15.87
CA GLY A 125 -4.67 -22.58 17.23
C GLY A 125 -3.27 -22.13 17.67
N THR A 126 -2.20 -22.51 16.94
CA THR A 126 -0.85 -21.96 17.17
C THR A 126 -0.89 -20.45 16.98
N THR A 127 -0.16 -19.71 17.83
CA THR A 127 -0.17 -18.24 17.78
C THR A 127 1.22 -17.67 17.67
N TYR A 128 1.39 -16.65 16.82
CA TYR A 128 2.58 -15.82 16.77
C TYR A 128 2.23 -14.37 17.05
N LYS A 129 2.73 -13.82 18.16
CA LYS A 129 2.47 -12.42 18.60
C LYS A 129 0.98 -12.02 18.55
N GLY A 130 0.09 -12.95 18.91
CA GLY A 130 -1.36 -12.72 18.94
C GLY A 130 -2.09 -13.03 17.64
N VAL A 131 -1.38 -13.35 16.55
CA VAL A 131 -1.97 -13.81 15.30
C VAL A 131 -2.10 -15.34 15.34
N LYS A 132 -3.30 -15.86 15.11
CA LYS A 132 -3.60 -17.30 15.18
C LYS A 132 -3.46 -17.97 13.82
N VAL A 133 -2.99 -19.22 13.81
CA VAL A 133 -3.16 -20.14 12.71
C VAL A 133 -4.62 -20.62 12.73
N LEU A 134 -5.37 -20.31 11.68
CA LEU A 134 -6.81 -20.57 11.59
C LEU A 134 -7.13 -21.95 11.07
N GLY A 135 -6.22 -22.55 10.32
CA GLY A 135 -6.39 -23.88 9.73
C GLY A 135 -5.46 -24.11 8.55
N THR A 136 -5.83 -25.07 7.72
CA THR A 136 -5.09 -25.48 6.53
C THR A 136 -5.37 -24.59 5.33
N LEU A 137 -4.58 -24.76 4.26
CA LEU A 137 -4.75 -24.02 3.00
C LEU A 137 -6.12 -24.30 2.35
N GLY A 138 -6.67 -25.49 2.52
CA GLY A 138 -8.00 -25.86 2.05
C GLY A 138 -9.15 -25.03 2.66
N ASN A 139 -8.90 -24.41 3.83
CA ASN A 139 -9.89 -23.52 4.45
C ASN A 139 -9.98 -22.14 3.77
N LEU A 140 -9.07 -21.81 2.86
CA LEU A 140 -9.02 -20.51 2.19
C LEU A 140 -10.34 -20.19 1.48
N GLU A 141 -10.90 -21.16 0.77
CA GLU A 141 -12.15 -21.01 0.01
C GLU A 141 -13.36 -20.66 0.90
N TYR A 142 -13.38 -21.18 2.13
CA TYR A 142 -14.45 -20.92 3.09
C TYR A 142 -14.26 -19.59 3.85
N ILE A 143 -13.01 -19.22 4.14
CA ILE A 143 -12.68 -18.03 4.92
C ILE A 143 -12.84 -16.75 4.09
N LEU A 144 -12.60 -16.80 2.79
CA LEU A 144 -12.67 -15.64 1.90
C LEU A 144 -14.05 -14.96 1.86
N PRO A 145 -15.18 -15.67 1.73
CA PRO A 145 -16.50 -15.05 1.71
C PRO A 145 -16.95 -14.51 3.07
N GLU A 146 -16.57 -15.19 4.16
CA GLU A 146 -17.03 -14.86 5.52
C GLU A 146 -16.32 -13.63 6.10
N ASN A 147 -15.07 -13.42 5.71
CA ASN A 147 -14.26 -12.32 6.21
C ASN A 147 -14.12 -11.23 5.15
N LYS A 148 -14.41 -9.98 5.51
CA LYS A 148 -14.14 -8.82 4.65
C LYS A 148 -12.64 -8.58 4.55
N LEU A 149 -11.95 -9.46 3.81
CA LEU A 149 -10.51 -9.37 3.60
C LEU A 149 -10.22 -8.35 2.49
N ASP A 150 -9.27 -7.48 2.74
CA ASP A 150 -8.80 -6.49 1.77
C ASP A 150 -7.60 -6.99 0.97
N GLU A 151 -6.80 -7.87 1.57
CA GLU A 151 -5.53 -8.32 0.98
C GLU A 151 -5.18 -9.74 1.48
N ILE A 152 -4.66 -10.56 0.58
CA ILE A 152 -4.07 -11.86 0.89
C ILE A 152 -2.57 -11.74 0.65
N ALA A 153 -1.76 -12.14 1.64
CA ALA A 153 -0.32 -12.17 1.49
C ALA A 153 0.16 -13.63 1.51
N ILE A 154 0.67 -14.10 0.37
CA ILE A 154 1.22 -15.44 0.22
C ILE A 154 2.67 -15.42 0.72
N THR A 155 2.92 -16.16 1.80
CA THR A 155 4.20 -16.26 2.51
C THR A 155 4.68 -17.71 2.59
N LEU A 156 4.27 -18.53 1.61
CA LEU A 156 4.66 -19.94 1.54
C LEU A 156 6.18 -20.10 1.51
N SER A 157 6.68 -21.11 2.22
CA SER A 157 8.08 -21.51 2.12
C SER A 157 8.36 -22.16 0.76
N LEU A 158 9.64 -22.22 0.36
CA LEU A 158 10.01 -22.87 -0.91
C LEU A 158 9.60 -24.36 -0.97
N LYS A 159 9.47 -25.01 0.19
CA LYS A 159 9.05 -26.42 0.28
C LYS A 159 7.59 -26.62 -0.05
N ASP A 160 6.78 -25.57 0.11
CA ASP A 160 5.32 -25.59 -0.04
C ASP A 160 4.85 -24.98 -1.36
N TYR A 161 5.77 -24.76 -2.30
CA TYR A 161 5.44 -24.16 -3.60
C TYR A 161 4.53 -25.04 -4.47
N ASP A 162 4.44 -26.31 -4.19
CA ASP A 162 3.49 -27.22 -4.86
C ASP A 162 2.03 -26.79 -4.61
N TYR A 163 1.76 -26.14 -3.48
CA TYR A 163 0.43 -25.59 -3.17
C TYR A 163 0.17 -24.20 -3.80
N LEU A 164 1.21 -23.55 -4.34
CA LEU A 164 1.12 -22.17 -4.79
C LEU A 164 0.10 -21.98 -5.91
N GLU A 165 0.08 -22.87 -6.88
CA GLU A 165 -0.83 -22.77 -8.03
C GLU A 165 -2.28 -22.82 -7.58
N GLY A 166 -2.64 -23.78 -6.71
CA GLY A 166 -3.99 -23.88 -6.15
C GLY A 166 -4.41 -22.67 -5.32
N VAL A 167 -3.48 -22.14 -4.50
CA VAL A 167 -3.74 -20.95 -3.70
C VAL A 167 -3.96 -19.72 -4.57
N VAL A 168 -3.15 -19.54 -5.62
CA VAL A 168 -3.27 -18.41 -6.55
C VAL A 168 -4.60 -18.48 -7.30
N ASP A 169 -5.00 -19.66 -7.79
CA ASP A 169 -6.28 -19.87 -8.49
C ASP A 169 -7.49 -19.48 -7.63
N ILE A 170 -7.50 -19.88 -6.35
CA ILE A 170 -8.55 -19.51 -5.40
C ILE A 170 -8.53 -17.99 -5.16
N CYS A 171 -7.34 -17.39 -4.98
CA CYS A 171 -7.20 -15.95 -4.77
C CYS A 171 -7.69 -15.14 -5.97
N GLU A 172 -7.34 -15.54 -7.19
CA GLU A 172 -7.81 -14.87 -8.43
C GLU A 172 -9.32 -14.93 -8.57
N LYS A 173 -9.92 -16.09 -8.32
CA LYS A 173 -11.38 -16.27 -8.35
C LYS A 173 -12.09 -15.41 -7.31
N SER A 174 -11.49 -15.16 -6.17
CA SER A 174 -12.06 -14.34 -5.10
C SER A 174 -12.08 -12.84 -5.39
N GLY A 175 -11.24 -12.36 -6.32
CA GLY A 175 -11.06 -10.95 -6.62
C GLY A 175 -10.38 -10.15 -5.51
N VAL A 176 -9.91 -10.77 -4.44
CA VAL A 176 -9.17 -10.12 -3.34
C VAL A 176 -7.74 -9.81 -3.81
N HIS A 177 -7.25 -8.63 -3.45
CA HIS A 177 -5.90 -8.22 -3.84
C HIS A 177 -4.84 -9.14 -3.23
N THR A 178 -4.14 -9.88 -4.09
CA THR A 178 -3.13 -10.86 -3.67
C THR A 178 -1.73 -10.28 -3.80
N LYS A 179 -0.89 -10.53 -2.78
CA LYS A 179 0.50 -10.12 -2.72
C LYS A 179 1.38 -11.30 -2.40
N PHE A 180 2.42 -11.48 -3.20
CA PHE A 180 3.41 -12.52 -2.96
C PHE A 180 4.62 -11.97 -2.18
N ILE A 181 4.99 -12.64 -1.10
CA ILE A 181 6.14 -12.33 -0.25
C ILE A 181 7.00 -13.59 -0.16
N PRO A 182 7.99 -13.74 -1.05
CA PRO A 182 8.79 -14.96 -1.10
C PRO A 182 9.70 -15.10 0.12
N ASP A 183 9.81 -16.30 0.65
CA ASP A 183 10.75 -16.65 1.70
C ASP A 183 12.06 -17.19 1.11
N TYR A 184 13.08 -16.36 1.09
CA TYR A 184 14.43 -16.75 0.65
C TYR A 184 15.34 -17.19 1.80
N SER A 185 14.84 -17.30 3.00
CA SER A 185 15.67 -17.60 4.19
C SER A 185 16.42 -18.92 4.08
N SER A 186 15.84 -19.91 3.37
CA SER A 186 16.45 -21.21 3.12
C SER A 186 17.53 -21.19 2.03
N LEU A 187 17.59 -20.15 1.21
CA LEU A 187 18.57 -20.01 0.10
C LEU A 187 19.77 -19.16 0.48
N ILE A 188 19.68 -18.39 1.57
CA ILE A 188 20.79 -17.56 2.03
C ILE A 188 21.61 -18.42 3.00
N PRO A 189 22.85 -18.84 2.64
CA PRO A 189 23.70 -19.53 3.59
C PRO A 189 23.89 -18.62 4.81
N SER A 190 23.59 -19.15 5.99
CA SER A 190 23.94 -18.45 7.24
C SER A 190 25.43 -18.18 7.20
N ARG A 191 25.81 -16.91 7.09
CA ARG A 191 27.22 -16.53 7.26
C ARG A 191 27.64 -16.91 8.66
N PRO A 192 28.78 -17.60 8.80
CA PRO A 192 29.33 -17.99 10.09
C PRO A 192 29.64 -16.76 10.95
#